data_2754d458b9fefcc5015a0118608a0304
#
_entry.id   2754d458b9fefcc5015a0118608a0304
#
_cell.length_a   1.000
_cell.length_b   1.000
_cell.length_c   1.000
_cell.angle_alpha   90.00
_cell.angle_beta   90.00
_cell.angle_gamma   90.00
#
_symmetry.space_group_name_H-M   'P 1'
#
loop_
_entity.id
_entity.type
_entity.pdbx_description
1 polymer ?
#
loop_
_entity_poly.entity_id
_entity_poly.type
_entity_poly.pdbx_seq_one_letter_code
_entity_poly.pdbx_strand_id
1 'polypeptide(L)'
;MAREKKQKESSEGAPEWMVTFADMTTLLLTFFVMLIAMANFDKVKYDTVKASFKDSMGILSGWDEPKVPPLIPPIRQKFNNEEERMRGIGYRIKKKFVEEGKPKSVSVAIKKEGLLLTLKESDRVGFSTGGIQLTSEMRAVLDKIAEEVKSESNRIAIAGHTDSQPVKGGRFPSNWELSVARARSVQKYLIQKGVAEKRTSIAGYADTQPIKEEDLKQSPAERQKANRRVEILVARKYQLPTQ
;
A
#
# COMPACT_ATOMS: atom_id res chain seq x y z
N MET A 1 -39.30 -84.80 3.54
CA MET A 1 -39.51 -83.58 2.81
C MET A 1 -39.05 -82.41 3.71
N ALA A 2 -37.82 -81.98 3.54
CA ALA A 2 -37.22 -80.81 4.30
C ALA A 2 -37.47 -79.57 3.50
N ARG A 3 -38.08 -78.57 4.14
CA ARG A 3 -38.35 -77.24 3.57
C ARG A 3 -37.13 -76.31 3.85
N GLU A 4 -36.34 -76.05 2.82
CA GLU A 4 -35.29 -75.07 2.86
C GLU A 4 -35.87 -73.63 3.13
N LYS A 5 -35.47 -73.03 4.22
CA LYS A 5 -35.70 -71.60 4.51
C LYS A 5 -34.69 -70.78 3.71
N LYS A 6 -35.16 -70.10 2.66
CA LYS A 6 -34.39 -69.02 1.98
C LYS A 6 -34.11 -67.95 2.99
N GLN A 7 -32.87 -67.79 3.34
CA GLN A 7 -32.34 -66.59 4.05
C GLN A 7 -32.46 -65.36 3.14
N LYS A 8 -33.25 -64.37 3.55
CA LYS A 8 -33.26 -63.05 2.92
C LYS A 8 -31.91 -62.37 3.23
N GLU A 9 -31.08 -62.21 2.23
CA GLU A 9 -29.95 -61.32 2.29
C GLU A 9 -30.50 -59.90 2.56
N SER A 10 -30.23 -59.36 3.76
CA SER A 10 -30.43 -57.97 4.04
C SER A 10 -29.38 -57.18 3.29
N SER A 11 -29.78 -56.44 2.27
CA SER A 11 -28.90 -55.40 1.68
C SER A 11 -28.58 -54.40 2.79
N GLU A 12 -27.37 -54.49 3.33
CA GLU A 12 -26.80 -53.44 4.19
C GLU A 12 -26.53 -52.19 3.33
N GLY A 13 -27.60 -51.52 2.95
CA GLY A 13 -27.53 -50.16 2.44
C GLY A 13 -27.37 -49.19 3.63
N ALA A 14 -26.59 -48.12 3.44
CA ALA A 14 -26.49 -47.08 4.46
C ALA A 14 -27.90 -46.60 4.87
N PRO A 15 -28.14 -46.33 6.17
CA PRO A 15 -29.43 -45.84 6.65
C PRO A 15 -29.87 -44.60 5.87
N GLU A 16 -31.16 -44.48 5.52
CA GLU A 16 -31.69 -43.37 4.71
C GLU A 16 -31.36 -41.96 5.28
N TRP A 17 -31.30 -41.85 6.62
CA TRP A 17 -30.91 -40.58 7.26
C TRP A 17 -29.44 -40.16 6.97
N MET A 18 -28.56 -41.15 6.70
CA MET A 18 -27.16 -40.87 6.38
C MET A 18 -27.02 -40.23 5.00
N VAL A 19 -27.90 -40.56 4.05
CA VAL A 19 -27.92 -39.92 2.74
C VAL A 19 -28.35 -38.47 2.85
N THR A 20 -29.41 -38.19 3.60
CA THR A 20 -29.87 -36.84 3.82
C THR A 20 -28.87 -35.98 4.61
N PHE A 21 -28.17 -36.58 5.59
CA PHE A 21 -27.09 -35.92 6.34
C PHE A 21 -25.90 -35.62 5.42
N ALA A 22 -25.48 -36.54 4.57
CA ALA A 22 -24.40 -36.33 3.61
C ALA A 22 -24.73 -35.21 2.62
N ASP A 23 -25.98 -35.14 2.14
CA ASP A 23 -26.43 -34.07 1.24
C ASP A 23 -26.35 -32.68 1.93
N MET A 24 -26.85 -32.58 3.17
CA MET A 24 -26.74 -31.31 3.95
C MET A 24 -25.30 -30.90 4.19
N THR A 25 -24.40 -31.83 4.51
CA THR A 25 -22.99 -31.53 4.75
C THR A 25 -22.27 -31.11 3.47
N THR A 26 -22.57 -31.71 2.33
CA THR A 26 -22.01 -31.33 1.03
C THR A 26 -22.50 -29.99 0.57
N LEU A 27 -23.79 -29.66 0.78
CA LEU A 27 -24.32 -28.32 0.51
C LEU A 27 -23.68 -27.27 1.39
N LEU A 28 -23.46 -27.54 2.69
CA LEU A 28 -22.77 -26.65 3.60
C LEU A 28 -21.31 -26.44 3.18
N LEU A 29 -20.63 -27.53 2.79
CA LEU A 29 -19.24 -27.45 2.31
C LEU A 29 -19.13 -26.59 1.04
N THR A 30 -20.00 -26.85 0.05
CA THR A 30 -19.99 -26.05 -1.20
C THR A 30 -20.30 -24.58 -0.95
N PHE A 31 -21.19 -24.27 -0.01
CA PHE A 31 -21.49 -22.91 0.40
C PHE A 31 -20.26 -22.22 1.00
N PHE A 32 -19.54 -22.87 1.92
CA PHE A 32 -18.31 -22.31 2.50
C PHE A 32 -17.19 -22.17 1.48
N VAL A 33 -17.00 -23.13 0.58
CA VAL A 33 -16.04 -23.03 -0.52
C VAL A 33 -16.37 -21.83 -1.42
N MET A 34 -17.65 -21.62 -1.72
CA MET A 34 -18.11 -20.45 -2.50
C MET A 34 -17.85 -19.13 -1.75
N LEU A 35 -18.11 -19.07 -0.44
CA LEU A 35 -17.79 -17.89 0.36
C LEU A 35 -16.29 -17.59 0.39
N ILE A 36 -15.45 -18.62 0.54
CA ILE A 36 -13.99 -18.46 0.54
C ILE A 36 -13.50 -18.00 -0.85
N ALA A 37 -14.06 -18.55 -1.93
CA ALA A 37 -13.75 -18.13 -3.29
C ALA A 37 -14.15 -16.66 -3.53
N MET A 38 -15.24 -16.19 -2.93
CA MET A 38 -15.67 -14.79 -3.02
C MET A 38 -14.89 -13.86 -2.08
N ALA A 39 -14.35 -14.36 -0.97
CA ALA A 39 -13.58 -13.55 -0.02
C ALA A 39 -12.26 -12.98 -0.61
N ASN A 40 -11.73 -13.62 -1.66
CA ASN A 40 -10.52 -13.19 -2.36
C ASN A 40 -10.80 -12.39 -3.65
N PHE A 41 -12.02 -11.85 -3.81
CA PHE A 41 -12.30 -10.96 -4.93
C PHE A 41 -11.53 -9.66 -4.78
N ASP A 42 -10.47 -9.50 -5.57
CA ASP A 42 -9.82 -8.22 -5.79
C ASP A 42 -10.88 -7.19 -6.23
N LYS A 43 -10.95 -6.07 -5.53
CA LYS A 43 -11.85 -4.94 -5.85
C LYS A 43 -11.81 -4.56 -7.34
N VAL A 44 -10.66 -4.70 -7.98
CA VAL A 44 -10.43 -4.42 -9.39
C VAL A 44 -11.29 -5.33 -10.29
N LYS A 45 -11.44 -6.61 -9.95
CA LYS A 45 -12.28 -7.54 -10.73
C LYS A 45 -13.77 -7.27 -10.55
N TYR A 46 -14.20 -6.87 -9.35
CA TYR A 46 -15.59 -6.52 -9.09
C TYR A 46 -16.02 -5.27 -9.88
N ASP A 47 -15.17 -4.23 -9.91
CA ASP A 47 -15.47 -3.00 -10.65
C ASP A 47 -15.50 -3.26 -12.18
N THR A 48 -14.65 -4.16 -12.68
CA THR A 48 -14.65 -4.55 -14.10
C THR A 48 -15.90 -5.34 -14.47
N VAL A 49 -16.33 -6.29 -13.63
CA VAL A 49 -17.56 -7.05 -13.83
C VAL A 49 -18.79 -6.15 -13.76
N LYS A 50 -18.83 -5.21 -12.79
CA LYS A 50 -19.91 -4.23 -12.66
C LYS A 50 -20.00 -3.31 -13.89
N ALA A 51 -18.86 -2.87 -14.43
CA ALA A 51 -18.83 -2.06 -15.65
C ALA A 51 -19.30 -2.87 -16.88
N SER A 52 -18.86 -4.12 -17.01
CA SER A 52 -19.30 -5.01 -18.10
C SER A 52 -20.80 -5.36 -18.02
N PHE A 53 -21.35 -5.56 -16.83
CA PHE A 53 -22.78 -5.75 -16.63
C PHE A 53 -23.59 -4.50 -16.98
N LYS A 54 -23.10 -3.32 -16.61
CA LYS A 54 -23.76 -2.05 -16.95
C LYS A 54 -23.78 -1.80 -18.46
N ASP A 55 -22.72 -2.18 -19.16
CA ASP A 55 -22.62 -2.05 -20.63
C ASP A 55 -23.45 -3.11 -21.36
N SER A 56 -23.49 -4.34 -20.85
CA SER A 56 -24.25 -5.46 -21.46
C SER A 56 -25.76 -5.37 -21.22
N MET A 57 -26.18 -4.70 -20.15
CA MET A 57 -27.60 -4.45 -19.83
C MET A 57 -28.07 -3.07 -20.29
N GLY A 58 -27.56 -2.55 -21.38
CA GLY A 58 -27.94 -1.28 -22.01
C GLY A 58 -29.43 -1.08 -22.31
N ILE A 59 -30.29 -2.00 -21.91
CA ILE A 59 -31.76 -1.93 -22.00
C ILE A 59 -32.38 -1.11 -20.84
N LEU A 60 -31.61 -0.77 -19.79
CA LEU A 60 -32.10 -0.05 -18.60
C LEU A 60 -31.72 1.45 -18.55
N SER A 61 -31.27 2.02 -19.67
CA SER A 61 -30.94 3.45 -19.76
C SER A 61 -32.15 4.41 -19.72
N GLY A 62 -33.36 3.91 -19.48
CA GLY A 62 -34.60 4.71 -19.41
C GLY A 62 -35.31 4.72 -18.06
N TRP A 63 -34.75 4.06 -17.07
CA TRP A 63 -35.30 4.15 -15.71
C TRP A 63 -34.52 5.19 -14.93
N ASP A 64 -35.14 6.37 -14.74
CA ASP A 64 -34.67 7.31 -13.73
C ASP A 64 -34.56 6.57 -12.40
N GLU A 65 -33.33 6.44 -11.90
CA GLU A 65 -33.13 5.91 -10.55
C GLU A 65 -34.01 6.72 -9.60
N PRO A 66 -34.86 6.08 -8.80
CA PRO A 66 -35.59 6.82 -7.78
C PRO A 66 -34.53 7.54 -6.94
N LYS A 67 -34.63 8.87 -6.83
CA LYS A 67 -33.79 9.71 -5.98
C LYS A 67 -34.09 9.41 -4.51
N VAL A 68 -33.76 8.15 -4.10
CA VAL A 68 -33.70 7.80 -2.69
C VAL A 68 -32.45 8.46 -2.15
N PRO A 69 -32.54 9.42 -1.24
CA PRO A 69 -31.34 9.98 -0.63
C PRO A 69 -30.53 8.83 -0.05
N PRO A 70 -29.22 8.76 -0.32
CA PRO A 70 -28.41 7.65 0.16
C PRO A 70 -28.49 7.61 1.69
N LEU A 71 -29.03 6.52 2.23
CA LEU A 71 -29.13 6.25 3.67
C LEU A 71 -27.74 6.16 4.35
N ILE A 72 -26.68 6.24 3.55
CA ILE A 72 -25.28 6.25 4.00
C ILE A 72 -24.70 7.61 3.62
N PRO A 73 -24.27 8.43 4.59
CA PRO A 73 -23.70 9.75 4.30
C PRO A 73 -22.52 9.64 3.35
N PRO A 74 -22.21 10.70 2.56
CA PRO A 74 -21.22 10.72 1.49
C PRO A 74 -19.75 10.55 1.95
N ILE A 75 -19.54 10.12 3.19
CA ILE A 75 -18.22 9.81 3.77
C ILE A 75 -17.43 8.82 2.90
N ARG A 76 -18.11 7.82 2.31
CA ARG A 76 -17.45 6.80 1.47
C ARG A 76 -16.94 7.34 0.13
N GLN A 77 -17.64 8.30 -0.47
CA GLN A 77 -17.21 8.95 -1.72
C GLN A 77 -15.98 9.85 -1.49
N LYS A 78 -15.91 10.52 -0.34
CA LYS A 78 -14.78 11.39 -0.02
C LYS A 78 -13.48 10.63 0.24
N PHE A 79 -13.58 9.42 0.81
CA PHE A 79 -12.43 8.51 0.99
C PHE A 79 -11.94 7.94 -0.34
N ASN A 80 -12.85 7.55 -1.22
CA ASN A 80 -12.47 7.04 -2.54
C ASN A 80 -11.78 8.13 -3.37
N ASN A 81 -12.28 9.37 -3.35
CA ASN A 81 -11.68 10.48 -4.08
C ASN A 81 -10.25 10.81 -3.59
N GLU A 82 -9.98 10.70 -2.28
CA GLU A 82 -8.64 10.96 -1.76
C GLU A 82 -7.66 9.83 -2.08
N GLU A 83 -8.11 8.58 -2.00
CA GLU A 83 -7.29 7.44 -2.41
C GLU A 83 -6.95 7.50 -3.90
N GLU A 84 -7.92 7.81 -4.74
CA GLU A 84 -7.71 7.99 -6.17
C GLU A 84 -6.75 9.15 -6.47
N ARG A 85 -6.86 10.25 -5.74
CA ARG A 85 -5.88 11.37 -5.85
C ARG A 85 -4.47 10.92 -5.47
N MET A 86 -4.30 10.21 -4.34
CA MET A 86 -3.00 9.67 -3.94
C MET A 86 -2.44 8.70 -4.97
N ARG A 87 -3.29 7.84 -5.55
CA ARG A 87 -2.91 6.96 -6.66
C ARG A 87 -2.47 7.75 -7.89
N GLY A 88 -3.22 8.81 -8.24
CA GLY A 88 -2.88 9.70 -9.35
C GLY A 88 -1.52 10.38 -9.17
N ILE A 89 -1.25 10.95 -7.99
CA ILE A 89 0.04 11.55 -7.64
C ILE A 89 1.16 10.50 -7.72
N GLY A 90 0.95 9.33 -7.10
CA GLY A 90 1.91 8.24 -7.12
C GLY A 90 2.21 7.75 -8.54
N TYR A 91 1.20 7.64 -9.38
CA TYR A 91 1.36 7.27 -10.80
C TYR A 91 2.17 8.32 -11.58
N ARG A 92 1.85 9.62 -11.43
CA ARG A 92 2.61 10.70 -12.11
C ARG A 92 4.07 10.72 -11.67
N ILE A 93 4.33 10.59 -10.37
CA ILE A 93 5.70 10.50 -9.85
C ILE A 93 6.41 9.28 -10.44
N LYS A 94 5.78 8.09 -10.40
CA LYS A 94 6.35 6.87 -10.95
C LYS A 94 6.63 6.97 -12.45
N LYS A 95 5.71 7.55 -13.22
CA LYS A 95 5.85 7.77 -14.66
C LYS A 95 7.07 8.65 -14.98
N LYS A 96 7.24 9.79 -14.29
CA LYS A 96 8.40 10.67 -14.44
C LYS A 96 9.73 9.97 -14.15
N PHE A 97 9.75 8.99 -13.24
CA PHE A 97 10.96 8.21 -12.97
C PHE A 97 11.23 7.13 -14.02
N VAL A 98 10.20 6.52 -14.58
CA VAL A 98 10.34 5.47 -15.62
C VAL A 98 10.80 6.08 -16.95
N GLU A 99 10.22 7.19 -17.37
CA GLU A 99 10.53 7.85 -18.63
C GLU A 99 11.99 8.31 -18.76
N GLU A 100 12.63 8.62 -17.62
CA GLU A 100 14.04 9.05 -17.61
C GLU A 100 15.03 7.94 -17.27
N GLY A 101 14.60 6.68 -17.32
CA GLY A 101 15.48 5.52 -17.06
C GLY A 101 16.06 5.50 -15.64
N LYS A 102 15.40 6.12 -14.66
CA LYS A 102 15.91 6.34 -13.31
C LYS A 102 15.40 5.36 -12.25
N PRO A 103 16.05 5.44 -11.09
CA PRO A 103 16.78 4.30 -10.58
C PRO A 103 15.89 3.41 -9.71
N LYS A 104 16.31 2.16 -9.56
CA LYS A 104 15.84 1.19 -8.54
C LYS A 104 15.88 1.73 -7.09
N SER A 105 16.43 2.94 -6.88
CA SER A 105 16.57 3.60 -5.57
C SER A 105 15.31 4.35 -5.09
N VAL A 106 14.31 4.56 -5.97
CA VAL A 106 13.06 5.23 -5.58
C VAL A 106 11.90 4.24 -5.67
N SER A 107 11.19 4.03 -4.57
CA SER A 107 9.95 3.24 -4.55
C SER A 107 8.77 4.11 -4.14
N VAL A 108 7.62 3.81 -4.74
CA VAL A 108 6.35 4.51 -4.53
C VAL A 108 5.32 3.49 -4.10
N ALA A 109 4.76 3.62 -2.92
CA ALA A 109 3.75 2.72 -2.37
C ALA A 109 2.57 3.50 -1.78
N ILE A 110 1.37 2.96 -1.95
CA ILE A 110 0.19 3.51 -1.29
C ILE A 110 -0.06 2.70 -0.02
N LYS A 111 -0.02 3.39 1.11
CA LYS A 111 -0.28 2.83 2.43
C LYS A 111 -1.62 3.35 2.96
N LYS A 112 -2.09 2.80 4.07
CA LYS A 112 -3.30 3.29 4.75
C LYS A 112 -3.15 4.76 5.17
N GLU A 113 -1.94 5.15 5.58
CA GLU A 113 -1.58 6.49 6.06
C GLU A 113 -1.47 7.51 4.91
N GLY A 114 -1.19 7.06 3.70
CA GLY A 114 -1.01 7.92 2.52
C GLY A 114 -0.08 7.36 1.46
N LEU A 115 0.49 8.26 0.66
CA LEU A 115 1.48 7.92 -0.36
C LEU A 115 2.87 7.94 0.27
N LEU A 116 3.51 6.79 0.33
CA LEU A 116 4.88 6.61 0.82
C LEU A 116 5.87 6.56 -0.34
N LEU A 117 6.82 7.49 -0.31
CA LEU A 117 7.95 7.55 -1.23
C LEU A 117 9.20 7.18 -0.45
N THR A 118 9.86 6.07 -0.83
CA THR A 118 11.10 5.62 -0.19
C THR A 118 12.28 5.89 -1.11
N LEU A 119 13.22 6.71 -0.67
CA LEU A 119 14.44 7.08 -1.37
C LEU A 119 15.60 6.32 -0.72
N LYS A 120 16.00 5.20 -1.34
CA LYS A 120 17.13 4.37 -0.89
C LYS A 120 18.46 5.01 -1.31
N GLU A 121 19.41 5.06 -0.40
CA GLU A 121 20.76 5.51 -0.72
C GLU A 121 21.43 4.54 -1.71
N SER A 122 21.97 5.08 -2.77
CA SER A 122 22.74 4.38 -3.79
C SER A 122 23.99 5.18 -4.09
N ASP A 123 24.89 4.66 -4.95
CA ASP A 123 26.13 5.33 -5.29
C ASP A 123 25.94 6.73 -5.91
N ARG A 124 24.75 6.98 -6.46
CA ARG A 124 24.40 8.26 -7.10
C ARG A 124 23.35 9.05 -6.35
N VAL A 125 22.30 8.38 -5.85
CA VAL A 125 21.18 9.02 -5.14
C VAL A 125 21.41 8.91 -3.64
N GLY A 126 21.47 10.04 -2.94
CA GLY A 126 21.66 10.02 -1.49
C GLY A 126 22.31 11.30 -0.98
N PHE A 127 23.18 11.12 -0.02
CA PHE A 127 23.93 12.18 0.63
C PHE A 127 25.43 12.03 0.34
N SER A 128 26.19 13.11 0.50
CA SER A 128 27.65 13.02 0.56
C SER A 128 28.11 12.02 1.63
N THR A 129 29.19 11.31 1.38
CA THR A 129 29.71 10.28 2.29
C THR A 129 29.80 10.77 3.73
N GLY A 130 29.09 10.09 4.65
CA GLY A 130 29.01 10.48 6.07
C GLY A 130 28.33 11.83 6.34
N GLY A 131 27.78 12.51 5.33
CA GLY A 131 27.24 13.86 5.42
C GLY A 131 25.72 13.94 5.27
N ILE A 132 25.28 15.19 5.12
CA ILE A 132 23.87 15.60 4.97
C ILE A 132 23.64 16.39 3.68
N GLN A 133 24.66 16.62 2.87
CA GLN A 133 24.52 17.32 1.61
C GLN A 133 23.90 16.41 0.57
N LEU A 134 22.83 16.88 -0.07
CA LEU A 134 22.14 16.15 -1.13
C LEU A 134 23.01 16.08 -2.39
N THR A 135 23.13 14.89 -2.99
CA THR A 135 23.74 14.73 -4.31
C THR A 135 22.90 15.42 -5.39
N SER A 136 23.48 15.67 -6.57
CA SER A 136 22.77 16.23 -7.73
C SER A 136 21.58 15.37 -8.13
N GLU A 137 21.76 14.07 -8.14
CA GLU A 137 20.72 13.09 -8.49
C GLU A 137 19.60 13.05 -7.44
N MET A 138 19.95 13.15 -6.16
CA MET A 138 18.93 13.24 -5.09
C MET A 138 18.10 14.52 -5.24
N ARG A 139 18.73 15.63 -5.57
CA ARG A 139 18.01 16.89 -5.85
C ARG A 139 17.06 16.76 -7.03
N ALA A 140 17.52 16.13 -8.14
CA ALA A 140 16.68 15.91 -9.31
C ALA A 140 15.46 15.01 -9.00
N VAL A 141 15.63 14.01 -8.10
CA VAL A 141 14.52 13.21 -7.60
C VAL A 141 13.55 14.05 -6.77
N LEU A 142 14.07 14.87 -5.86
CA LEU A 142 13.26 15.72 -5.00
C LEU A 142 12.54 16.84 -5.77
N ASP A 143 13.11 17.34 -6.87
CA ASP A 143 12.46 18.31 -7.76
C ASP A 143 11.14 17.75 -8.32
N LYS A 144 11.16 16.52 -8.82
CA LYS A 144 9.97 15.84 -9.35
C LYS A 144 8.92 15.58 -8.29
N ILE A 145 9.36 15.18 -7.10
CA ILE A 145 8.46 15.00 -5.95
C ILE A 145 7.83 16.34 -5.58
N ALA A 146 8.64 17.40 -5.45
CA ALA A 146 8.16 18.73 -5.09
C ALA A 146 7.13 19.27 -6.07
N GLU A 147 7.34 19.09 -7.40
CA GLU A 147 6.37 19.50 -8.41
C GLU A 147 4.99 18.90 -8.21
N GLU A 148 4.93 17.63 -7.85
CA GLU A 148 3.66 16.92 -7.67
C GLU A 148 2.98 17.24 -6.33
N VAL A 149 3.77 17.52 -5.27
CA VAL A 149 3.21 17.69 -3.93
C VAL A 149 3.04 19.15 -3.49
N LYS A 150 3.66 20.13 -4.18
CA LYS A 150 3.59 21.54 -3.80
C LYS A 150 2.17 22.11 -3.84
N SER A 151 1.37 21.72 -4.84
CA SER A 151 -0.02 22.18 -5.03
C SER A 151 -1.01 21.43 -4.12
N GLU A 152 -0.60 20.31 -3.53
CA GLU A 152 -1.45 19.54 -2.64
C GLU A 152 -1.53 20.20 -1.26
N SER A 153 -2.58 19.91 -0.50
CA SER A 153 -2.76 20.46 0.85
C SER A 153 -2.48 19.43 1.96
N ASN A 154 -2.03 18.24 1.59
CA ASN A 154 -1.71 17.14 2.50
C ASN A 154 -0.47 17.45 3.34
N ARG A 155 -0.43 16.91 4.57
CA ARG A 155 0.78 16.94 5.40
C ARG A 155 1.85 16.02 4.82
N ILE A 156 3.10 16.39 5.00
CA ILE A 156 4.26 15.66 4.50
C ILE A 156 5.16 15.37 5.69
N ALA A 157 5.32 14.09 6.03
CA ALA A 157 6.26 13.65 7.04
C ALA A 157 7.51 13.09 6.34
N ILE A 158 8.68 13.51 6.79
CA ILE A 158 9.97 13.11 6.23
C ILE A 158 10.74 12.38 7.33
N ALA A 159 11.05 11.11 7.09
CA ALA A 159 11.72 10.25 8.04
C ALA A 159 13.09 9.83 7.51
N GLY A 160 14.13 10.01 8.34
CA GLY A 160 15.49 9.56 8.05
C GLY A 160 15.78 8.23 8.75
N HIS A 161 16.47 7.34 8.05
CA HIS A 161 16.94 6.05 8.56
C HIS A 161 18.42 5.85 8.23
N THR A 162 19.12 5.11 9.09
CA THR A 162 20.50 4.69 8.87
C THR A 162 20.61 3.17 8.86
N ASP A 163 21.77 2.67 8.51
CA ASP A 163 22.14 1.30 8.82
C ASP A 163 22.57 1.16 10.30
N SER A 164 22.88 -0.05 10.72
CA SER A 164 23.31 -0.34 12.11
C SER A 164 24.78 0.01 12.39
N GLN A 165 25.52 0.52 11.40
CA GLN A 165 26.90 0.91 11.63
C GLN A 165 26.97 2.22 12.41
N PRO A 166 27.73 2.27 13.52
CA PRO A 166 27.85 3.50 14.29
C PRO A 166 28.61 4.56 13.47
N VAL A 167 28.17 5.82 13.61
CA VAL A 167 28.86 6.95 13.02
C VAL A 167 30.26 7.07 13.65
N LYS A 168 31.32 6.92 12.85
CA LYS A 168 32.70 7.02 13.32
C LYS A 168 33.27 8.41 13.04
N GLY A 169 33.72 9.13 14.08
CA GLY A 169 34.54 10.34 13.97
C GLY A 169 33.93 11.49 13.18
N GLY A 170 32.60 11.58 13.13
CA GLY A 170 31.90 12.53 12.31
C GLY A 170 31.33 13.74 13.08
N ARG A 171 30.66 14.60 12.35
CA ARG A 171 29.95 15.80 12.84
C ARG A 171 28.79 15.46 13.79
N PHE A 172 28.29 14.21 13.75
CA PHE A 172 27.11 13.77 14.47
C PHE A 172 27.50 12.78 15.58
N PRO A 173 26.96 12.95 16.80
CA PRO A 173 27.25 12.06 17.94
C PRO A 173 26.75 10.64 17.74
N SER A 174 25.61 10.44 17.05
CA SER A 174 25.03 9.12 16.82
C SER A 174 24.21 9.06 15.52
N ASN A 175 23.72 7.86 15.19
CA ASN A 175 22.81 7.63 14.06
C ASN A 175 21.47 8.37 14.20
N TRP A 176 21.07 8.71 15.42
CA TRP A 176 19.88 9.48 15.68
C TRP A 176 19.97 10.89 15.11
N GLU A 177 21.05 11.63 15.49
CA GLU A 177 21.28 12.98 15.00
C GLU A 177 21.51 13.00 13.49
N LEU A 178 22.25 12.00 12.96
CA LEU A 178 22.49 11.90 11.53
C LEU A 178 21.18 11.70 10.76
N SER A 179 20.29 10.81 11.23
CA SER A 179 19.02 10.52 10.57
C SER A 179 18.09 11.73 10.56
N VAL A 180 17.97 12.45 11.70
CA VAL A 180 17.21 13.72 11.80
C VAL A 180 17.79 14.78 10.87
N ALA A 181 19.12 14.96 10.87
CA ALA A 181 19.78 15.96 10.04
C ALA A 181 19.61 15.71 8.54
N ARG A 182 19.60 14.43 8.12
CA ARG A 182 19.30 14.02 6.74
C ARG A 182 17.86 14.33 6.37
N ALA A 183 16.89 13.99 7.23
CA ALA A 183 15.49 14.35 7.04
C ALA A 183 15.30 15.87 6.94
N ARG A 184 16.01 16.65 7.77
CA ARG A 184 16.00 18.11 7.73
C ARG A 184 16.55 18.68 6.43
N SER A 185 17.60 18.09 5.86
CA SER A 185 18.15 18.51 4.57
C SER A 185 17.15 18.32 3.43
N VAL A 186 16.43 17.19 3.42
CA VAL A 186 15.36 16.93 2.46
C VAL A 186 14.21 17.91 2.65
N GLN A 187 13.77 18.14 3.89
CA GLN A 187 12.72 19.10 4.19
C GLN A 187 13.07 20.50 3.68
N LYS A 188 14.27 20.99 4.02
CA LYS A 188 14.75 22.30 3.59
C LYS A 188 14.72 22.44 2.07
N TYR A 189 15.14 21.40 1.36
CA TYR A 189 15.13 21.40 -0.09
C TYR A 189 13.70 21.45 -0.67
N LEU A 190 12.77 20.66 -0.13
CA LEU A 190 11.36 20.66 -0.56
C LEU A 190 10.71 22.04 -0.31
N ILE A 191 11.01 22.70 0.83
CA ILE A 191 10.53 24.05 1.13
C ILE A 191 11.08 25.06 0.10
N GLN A 192 12.36 24.98 -0.25
CA GLN A 192 12.97 25.80 -1.30
C GLN A 192 12.30 25.61 -2.67
N LYS A 193 11.73 24.43 -2.93
CA LYS A 193 10.99 24.12 -4.17
C LYS A 193 9.49 24.45 -4.09
N GLY A 194 9.05 25.15 -3.03
CA GLY A 194 7.69 25.69 -2.91
C GLY A 194 6.72 24.84 -2.09
N VAL A 195 7.19 23.81 -1.39
CA VAL A 195 6.37 23.09 -0.41
C VAL A 195 6.22 23.96 0.85
N ALA A 196 4.98 24.20 1.27
CA ALA A 196 4.72 25.05 2.45
C ALA A 196 5.28 24.40 3.74
N GLU A 197 6.11 25.12 4.48
CA GLU A 197 6.78 24.65 5.70
C GLU A 197 5.79 24.09 6.74
N LYS A 198 4.67 24.79 6.95
CA LYS A 198 3.61 24.38 7.90
C LYS A 198 3.01 22.99 7.65
N ARG A 199 3.21 22.44 6.45
CA ARG A 199 2.74 21.11 6.07
C ARG A 199 3.77 20.02 6.35
N THR A 200 5.01 20.39 6.64
CA THR A 200 6.11 19.44 6.73
C THR A 200 6.44 19.12 8.18
N SER A 201 6.79 17.89 8.45
CA SER A 201 7.36 17.41 9.72
C SER A 201 8.55 16.49 9.43
N ILE A 202 9.47 16.41 10.38
CA ILE A 202 10.65 15.54 10.28
C ILE A 202 10.70 14.56 11.45
N ALA A 203 11.27 13.38 11.19
CA ALA A 203 11.59 12.39 12.19
C ALA A 203 12.92 11.71 11.83
N GLY A 204 13.64 11.22 12.84
CA GLY A 204 14.79 10.35 12.65
C GLY A 204 14.58 9.08 13.45
N TYR A 205 14.85 7.95 12.83
CA TYR A 205 14.65 6.62 13.42
C TYR A 205 15.96 5.84 13.57
N ALA A 206 17.10 6.43 13.20
CA ALA A 206 18.38 5.72 13.19
C ALA A 206 18.24 4.34 12.50
N ASP A 207 18.68 3.27 13.11
CA ASP A 207 18.61 1.87 12.64
C ASP A 207 17.46 1.07 13.29
N THR A 208 16.59 1.73 14.07
CA THR A 208 15.52 1.07 14.85
C THR A 208 14.39 0.51 14.01
N GLN A 209 14.24 0.99 12.76
CA GLN A 209 13.20 0.54 11.84
C GLN A 209 13.82 0.00 10.54
N PRO A 210 14.40 -1.20 10.56
CA PRO A 210 14.96 -1.82 9.37
C PRO A 210 13.86 -2.19 8.38
N ILE A 211 14.19 -2.25 7.09
CA ILE A 211 13.29 -2.79 6.07
C ILE A 211 13.05 -4.26 6.37
N LYS A 212 11.78 -4.70 6.31
CA LYS A 212 11.41 -6.08 6.59
C LYS A 212 12.11 -7.04 5.62
N GLU A 213 12.55 -8.19 6.14
CA GLU A 213 13.28 -9.20 5.36
C GLU A 213 12.48 -9.76 4.18
N GLU A 214 11.15 -9.82 4.31
CA GLU A 214 10.22 -10.26 3.27
C GLU A 214 10.29 -9.41 1.99
N ASP A 215 10.64 -8.13 2.13
CA ASP A 215 10.76 -7.19 1.02
C ASP A 215 12.13 -7.27 0.31
N LEU A 216 13.09 -8.05 0.82
CA LEU A 216 14.48 -8.06 0.38
C LEU A 216 15.01 -9.48 0.20
N LYS A 217 14.90 -9.99 -1.02
CA LYS A 217 15.65 -11.21 -1.46
C LYS A 217 17.14 -10.91 -1.68
N GLN A 218 17.80 -10.17 -0.76
CA GLN A 218 19.13 -9.59 -0.99
C GLN A 218 20.14 -10.01 0.09
N SER A 219 21.43 -9.88 -0.23
CA SER A 219 22.52 -10.15 0.69
C SER A 219 22.49 -9.24 1.93
N PRO A 220 23.13 -9.60 3.06
CA PRO A 220 23.21 -8.76 4.26
C PRO A 220 23.75 -7.35 4.00
N ALA A 221 24.74 -7.22 3.12
CA ALA A 221 25.33 -5.93 2.74
C ALA A 221 24.35 -5.03 1.97
N GLU A 222 23.56 -5.62 1.07
CA GLU A 222 22.51 -4.90 0.34
C GLU A 222 21.36 -4.47 1.25
N ARG A 223 21.04 -5.27 2.26
CA ARG A 223 20.05 -4.91 3.30
C ARG A 223 20.50 -3.70 4.10
N GLN A 224 21.75 -3.64 4.53
CA GLN A 224 22.29 -2.47 5.21
C GLN A 224 22.24 -1.22 4.31
N LYS A 225 22.64 -1.35 3.05
CA LYS A 225 22.54 -0.26 2.07
C LYS A 225 21.12 0.21 1.87
N ALA A 226 20.14 -0.71 1.86
CA ALA A 226 18.72 -0.38 1.73
C ALA A 226 18.13 0.30 2.99
N ASN A 227 18.69 0.02 4.17
CA ASN A 227 18.30 0.68 5.42
C ASN A 227 18.70 2.17 5.43
N ARG A 228 19.80 2.54 4.78
CA ARG A 228 20.12 3.96 4.56
C ARG A 228 19.15 4.54 3.55
N ARG A 229 18.08 5.15 4.07
CA ARG A 229 17.00 5.70 3.25
C ARG A 229 16.36 6.92 3.89
N VAL A 230 15.64 7.67 3.06
CA VAL A 230 14.69 8.69 3.52
C VAL A 230 13.31 8.31 3.02
N GLU A 231 12.34 8.37 3.89
CA GLU A 231 10.94 8.16 3.59
C GLU A 231 10.19 9.49 3.59
N ILE A 232 9.39 9.72 2.57
CA ILE A 232 8.52 10.90 2.45
C ILE A 232 7.09 10.38 2.40
N LEU A 233 6.31 10.60 3.45
CA LEU A 233 4.92 10.25 3.53
C LEU A 233 4.05 11.48 3.24
N VAL A 234 3.34 11.45 2.14
CA VAL A 234 2.25 12.39 1.87
C VAL A 234 1.00 11.85 2.53
N ALA A 235 0.67 12.36 3.72
CA ALA A 235 -0.37 11.83 4.57
C ALA A 235 -1.76 12.08 3.98
N ARG A 236 -2.68 11.12 4.18
CA ARG A 236 -4.11 11.34 3.88
C ARG A 236 -4.67 12.42 4.81
N LYS A 237 -5.63 13.18 4.32
CA LYS A 237 -6.42 14.07 5.18
C LYS A 237 -7.38 13.23 5.99
N TYR A 238 -7.04 12.93 7.24
CA TYR A 238 -8.04 12.46 8.18
C TYR A 238 -8.95 13.63 8.52
N GLN A 239 -10.20 13.58 8.11
CA GLN A 239 -11.23 14.34 8.79
C GLN A 239 -11.55 13.56 10.07
N LEU A 240 -11.13 14.10 11.21
CA LEU A 240 -11.73 13.71 12.48
C LEU A 240 -13.25 13.92 12.34
N PRO A 241 -14.08 12.97 12.80
CA PRO A 241 -15.52 13.24 12.90
C PRO A 241 -15.66 14.52 13.72
N THR A 242 -16.30 15.52 13.14
CA THR A 242 -16.73 16.72 13.86
C THR A 242 -17.68 16.26 14.95
N GLN A 243 -17.32 16.50 16.21
CA GLN A 243 -18.18 16.34 17.36
C GLN A 243 -19.40 17.25 17.25
#